data_41699ac7cb78a38d5a0791b886c8c337
#
_entry.id   41699ac7cb78a38d5a0791b886c8c337
#
_cell.length_a   1.000
_cell.length_b   1.000
_cell.length_c   1.000
_cell.angle_alpha   90.00
_cell.angle_beta   90.00
_cell.angle_gamma   90.00
#
_symmetry.space_group_name_H-M   'P 1'
#
loop_
_entity.id
_entity.type
_entity.pdbx_description
1 polymer ?
#
loop_
_entity_poly.entity_id
_entity_poly.type
_entity_poly.pdbx_seq_one_letter_code
_entity_poly.pdbx_strand_id
1 'polypeptide(L)'
;ETDILYIELILMILFLNMNATDLILQNASYSEMYSSYGYFPVSQFFVSIYEGLSLETIFIVERFSWWMHILGILFFLNYLYYSKHLHILLAFPNTYFSNLDNPGKSTNLKSVYHEIKLMIDTSYKIPETELKSDVKFGASDIFDLNWFQLLNAYTCTECGRCSSECPATQTGKLLSPVSYTHLTLPTIDR
;
A
#
# COMPACT_ATOMS: atom_id res chain seq x y z
N GLU A 1 10.83 1.35 -5.92
CA GLU A 1 10.39 -0.03 -6.27
C GLU A 1 11.54 -1.04 -6.19
N THR A 2 12.71 -0.70 -6.70
CA THR A 2 13.89 -1.57 -6.64
C THR A 2 14.31 -1.93 -5.21
N ASP A 3 14.21 -0.99 -4.28
CA ASP A 3 14.60 -1.17 -2.87
C ASP A 3 13.78 -2.26 -2.18
N ILE A 4 12.49 -2.34 -2.51
CA ILE A 4 11.58 -3.34 -1.95
C ILE A 4 11.92 -4.73 -2.49
N LEU A 5 12.20 -4.85 -3.78
CA LEU A 5 12.65 -6.10 -4.37
C LEU A 5 13.94 -6.63 -3.71
N TYR A 6 14.87 -5.72 -3.37
CA TYR A 6 16.08 -6.10 -2.64
C TYR A 6 15.77 -6.59 -1.23
N ILE A 7 14.87 -5.93 -0.49
CA ILE A 7 14.45 -6.34 0.85
C ILE A 7 13.80 -7.72 0.79
N GLU A 8 12.86 -7.92 -0.13
CA GLU A 8 12.17 -9.21 -0.31
C GLU A 8 13.15 -10.33 -0.71
N LEU A 9 14.09 -10.05 -1.60
CA LEU A 9 15.12 -11.01 -2.02
C LEU A 9 16.01 -11.40 -0.84
N ILE A 10 16.46 -10.43 -0.05
CA ILE A 10 17.29 -10.69 1.14
C ILE A 10 16.51 -11.53 2.15
N LEU A 11 15.26 -11.20 2.44
CA LEU A 11 14.40 -11.96 3.35
C LEU A 11 14.20 -13.40 2.86
N MET A 12 14.01 -13.59 1.55
CA MET A 12 13.89 -14.92 0.95
C MET A 12 15.18 -15.72 1.08
N ILE A 13 16.35 -15.11 0.84
CA ILE A 13 17.65 -15.77 0.99
C ILE A 13 17.87 -16.17 2.45
N LEU A 14 17.58 -15.30 3.41
CA LEU A 14 17.68 -15.60 4.84
C LEU A 14 16.78 -16.78 5.24
N PHE A 15 15.56 -16.82 4.72
CA PHE A 15 14.63 -17.92 4.95
C PHE A 15 15.13 -19.25 4.37
N LEU A 16 15.67 -19.23 3.14
CA LEU A 16 16.24 -20.42 2.51
C LEU A 16 17.48 -20.92 3.27
N ASN A 17 18.35 -20.00 3.73
CA ASN A 17 19.51 -20.35 4.54
C ASN A 17 19.13 -20.97 5.88
N MET A 18 18.16 -20.37 6.57
CA MET A 18 17.62 -20.89 7.81
C MET A 18 17.15 -22.35 7.65
N ASN A 19 16.30 -22.60 6.65
CA ASN A 19 15.76 -23.94 6.41
C ASN A 19 16.83 -24.95 5.95
N ALA A 20 17.84 -24.53 5.17
CA ALA A 20 18.93 -25.41 4.74
C ALA A 20 19.83 -25.83 5.93
N THR A 21 20.18 -24.88 6.79
CA THR A 21 20.98 -25.15 8.00
C THR A 21 20.18 -25.93 9.02
N ASP A 22 18.89 -25.69 9.16
CA ASP A 22 18.00 -26.45 10.04
C ASP A 22 17.93 -27.95 9.62
N LEU A 23 17.81 -28.23 8.30
CA LEU A 23 17.86 -29.62 7.80
C LEU A 23 19.14 -30.37 8.18
N ILE A 24 20.28 -29.68 8.19
CA ILE A 24 21.55 -30.29 8.60
C ILE A 24 21.56 -30.58 10.12
N LEU A 25 21.09 -29.62 10.91
CA LEU A 25 21.05 -29.73 12.37
C LEU A 25 20.05 -30.78 12.84
N GLN A 26 18.93 -30.98 12.15
CA GLN A 26 17.98 -32.07 12.44
C GLN A 26 18.58 -33.45 12.28
N ASN A 27 19.48 -33.64 11.30
CA ASN A 27 20.14 -34.89 11.01
C ASN A 27 21.39 -35.13 11.89
N ALA A 28 21.79 -34.12 12.67
CA ALA A 28 22.99 -34.16 13.52
C ALA A 28 22.65 -34.31 15.03
N SER A 29 23.60 -34.01 15.88
CA SER A 29 23.49 -34.12 17.35
C SER A 29 22.45 -33.19 17.99
N TYR A 30 21.89 -32.25 17.25
CA TYR A 30 20.88 -31.28 17.71
C TYR A 30 19.43 -31.75 17.47
N SER A 31 19.21 -33.00 17.09
CA SER A 31 17.89 -33.57 16.76
C SER A 31 16.83 -33.45 17.87
N GLU A 32 17.24 -33.35 19.14
CA GLU A 32 16.31 -33.10 20.26
C GLU A 32 15.73 -31.67 20.27
N MET A 33 16.51 -30.70 19.81
CA MET A 33 16.10 -29.29 19.74
C MET A 33 15.35 -28.96 18.45
N TYR A 34 15.71 -29.63 17.36
CA TYR A 34 15.13 -29.42 16.03
C TYR A 34 14.25 -30.60 15.66
N SER A 35 12.93 -30.44 15.81
CA SER A 35 11.98 -31.44 15.35
C SER A 35 11.76 -31.32 13.84
N SER A 36 11.53 -32.45 13.17
CA SER A 36 11.23 -32.46 11.74
C SER A 36 9.88 -31.82 11.48
N TYR A 37 9.88 -30.62 10.90
CA TYR A 37 8.66 -29.87 10.56
C TYR A 37 8.20 -30.04 9.12
N GLY A 38 8.84 -30.89 8.33
CA GLY A 38 8.40 -31.16 6.97
C GLY A 38 9.51 -31.26 5.94
N TYR A 39 9.10 -31.34 4.69
CA TYR A 39 9.97 -31.47 3.54
C TYR A 39 10.18 -30.10 2.88
N PHE A 40 11.44 -29.65 2.79
CA PHE A 40 11.84 -28.38 2.20
C PHE A 40 12.56 -28.57 0.86
N PRO A 41 11.84 -28.81 -0.26
CA PRO A 41 12.46 -29.25 -1.51
C PRO A 41 13.44 -28.20 -2.10
N VAL A 42 13.14 -26.91 -1.94
CA VAL A 42 14.01 -25.83 -2.44
C VAL A 42 15.24 -25.66 -1.58
N SER A 43 15.09 -25.68 -0.25
CA SER A 43 16.20 -25.47 0.68
C SER A 43 17.22 -26.61 0.65
N GLN A 44 16.82 -27.82 0.24
CA GLN A 44 17.74 -28.95 0.06
C GLN A 44 18.87 -28.66 -0.96
N PHE A 45 18.62 -27.87 -1.99
CA PHE A 45 19.65 -27.49 -2.95
C PHE A 45 20.75 -26.62 -2.35
N PHE A 46 20.45 -25.94 -1.25
CA PHE A 46 21.41 -25.07 -0.56
C PHE A 46 22.21 -25.81 0.51
N VAL A 47 21.83 -27.01 0.88
CA VAL A 47 22.54 -27.84 1.90
C VAL A 47 23.99 -28.07 1.51
N SER A 48 24.26 -28.31 0.21
CA SER A 48 25.61 -28.55 -0.30
C SER A 48 26.58 -27.39 -0.10
N ILE A 49 26.08 -26.18 0.06
CA ILE A 49 26.92 -24.99 0.32
C ILE A 49 27.57 -25.06 1.71
N TYR A 50 26.93 -25.77 2.64
CA TYR A 50 27.35 -25.87 4.02
C TYR A 50 28.16 -27.16 4.30
N GLU A 51 28.38 -28.01 3.28
CA GLU A 51 29.21 -29.21 3.40
C GLU A 51 30.64 -28.85 3.78
N GLY A 52 31.15 -29.46 4.87
CA GLY A 52 32.50 -29.24 5.37
C GLY A 52 32.63 -28.17 6.48
N LEU A 53 31.53 -27.47 6.85
CA LEU A 53 31.52 -26.60 8.01
C LEU A 53 31.30 -27.36 9.31
N SER A 54 31.83 -26.82 10.42
CA SER A 54 31.56 -27.40 11.74
C SER A 54 30.10 -27.20 12.14
N LEU A 55 29.52 -28.15 12.90
CA LEU A 55 28.14 -28.06 13.38
C LEU A 55 27.88 -26.79 14.21
N GLU A 56 28.88 -26.35 14.98
CA GLU A 56 28.78 -25.09 15.74
C GLU A 56 28.63 -23.87 14.81
N THR A 57 29.37 -23.85 13.72
CA THR A 57 29.24 -22.77 12.71
C THR A 57 27.89 -22.81 12.05
N ILE A 58 27.37 -23.98 11.70
CA ILE A 58 26.05 -24.13 11.08
C ILE A 58 24.96 -23.66 12.06
N PHE A 59 25.07 -23.98 13.34
CA PHE A 59 24.16 -23.50 14.37
C PHE A 59 24.15 -21.96 14.49
N ILE A 60 25.33 -21.32 14.46
CA ILE A 60 25.46 -19.87 14.50
C ILE A 60 24.81 -19.25 13.26
N VAL A 61 25.06 -19.80 12.06
CA VAL A 61 24.48 -19.31 10.81
C VAL A 61 22.96 -19.45 10.82
N GLU A 62 22.43 -20.56 11.32
CA GLU A 62 20.99 -20.78 11.46
C GLU A 62 20.37 -19.74 12.38
N ARG A 63 20.91 -19.55 13.62
CA ARG A 63 20.42 -18.56 14.57
C ARG A 63 20.51 -17.13 14.04
N PHE A 64 21.61 -16.79 13.36
CA PHE A 64 21.79 -15.50 12.73
C PHE A 64 20.74 -15.25 11.64
N SER A 65 20.54 -16.23 10.74
CA SER A 65 19.57 -16.11 9.64
C SER A 65 18.15 -16.01 10.18
N TRP A 66 17.81 -16.74 11.23
CA TRP A 66 16.51 -16.68 11.89
C TRP A 66 16.23 -15.29 12.48
N TRP A 67 17.17 -14.75 13.27
CA TRP A 67 17.01 -13.42 13.87
C TRP A 67 16.96 -12.33 12.80
N MET A 68 17.84 -12.39 11.82
CA MET A 68 17.87 -11.39 10.74
C MET A 68 16.62 -11.44 9.89
N HIS A 69 16.03 -12.62 9.67
CA HIS A 69 14.76 -12.75 8.95
C HIS A 69 13.61 -12.08 9.73
N ILE A 70 13.49 -12.34 11.03
CA ILE A 70 12.44 -11.71 11.86
C ILE A 70 12.62 -10.20 11.97
N LEU A 71 13.84 -9.74 12.26
CA LEU A 71 14.13 -8.32 12.33
C LEU A 71 13.89 -7.63 10.98
N GLY A 72 14.24 -8.30 9.89
CA GLY A 72 13.99 -7.82 8.53
C GLY A 72 12.50 -7.70 8.22
N ILE A 73 11.67 -8.66 8.63
CA ILE A 73 10.20 -8.56 8.49
C ILE A 73 9.66 -7.37 9.29
N LEU A 74 10.09 -7.20 10.54
CA LEU A 74 9.64 -6.07 11.37
C LEU A 74 10.07 -4.72 10.77
N PHE A 75 11.28 -4.65 10.25
CA PHE A 75 11.76 -3.47 9.50
C PHE A 75 10.91 -3.22 8.26
N PHE A 76 10.65 -4.25 7.47
CA PHE A 76 9.82 -4.15 6.26
C PHE A 76 8.40 -3.68 6.56
N LEU A 77 7.77 -4.18 7.63
CA LEU A 77 6.44 -3.73 8.07
C LEU A 77 6.41 -2.24 8.42
N ASN A 78 7.45 -1.72 9.07
CA ASN A 78 7.57 -0.29 9.33
C ASN A 78 7.84 0.52 8.05
N TYR A 79 8.68 -0.01 7.17
CA TYR A 79 9.00 0.62 5.89
C TYR A 79 7.80 0.65 4.93
N LEU A 80 6.90 -0.33 5.02
CA LEU A 80 5.70 -0.45 4.18
C LEU A 80 4.85 0.82 4.22
N TYR A 81 4.76 1.48 5.38
CA TYR A 81 4.00 2.73 5.54
C TYR A 81 4.50 3.86 4.61
N TYR A 82 5.81 3.92 4.37
CA TYR A 82 6.44 4.93 3.52
C TYR A 82 6.56 4.49 2.05
N SER A 83 6.16 3.26 1.75
CA SER A 83 6.31 2.68 0.43
C SER A 83 5.01 2.68 -0.37
N LYS A 84 5.12 2.56 -1.70
CA LYS A 84 3.95 2.38 -2.57
C LYS A 84 3.14 1.11 -2.26
N HIS A 85 3.70 0.15 -1.52
CA HIS A 85 3.02 -1.09 -1.14
C HIS A 85 1.94 -0.90 -0.06
N LEU A 86 1.88 0.28 0.57
CA LEU A 86 0.78 0.61 1.48
C LEU A 86 -0.60 0.44 0.83
N HIS A 87 -0.70 0.62 -0.49
CA HIS A 87 -1.95 0.43 -1.22
C HIS A 87 -2.52 -0.99 -1.07
N ILE A 88 -1.69 -2.01 -0.88
CA ILE A 88 -2.14 -3.40 -0.69
C ILE A 88 -2.98 -3.51 0.57
N LEU A 89 -2.55 -2.90 1.67
CA LEU A 89 -3.31 -2.87 2.92
C LEU A 89 -4.54 -1.97 2.81
N LEU A 90 -4.39 -0.80 2.18
CA LEU A 90 -5.47 0.17 2.03
C LEU A 90 -6.52 -0.25 0.99
N ALA A 91 -6.20 -1.18 0.09
CA ALA A 91 -7.16 -1.71 -0.88
C ALA A 91 -8.37 -2.36 -0.22
N PHE A 92 -8.19 -3.07 0.91
CA PHE A 92 -9.29 -3.69 1.64
C PHE A 92 -10.31 -2.67 2.17
N PRO A 93 -9.93 -1.69 3.00
CA PRO A 93 -10.88 -0.66 3.45
C PRO A 93 -11.39 0.18 2.28
N ASN A 94 -10.58 0.49 1.28
CA ASN A 94 -11.01 1.27 0.14
C ASN A 94 -12.11 0.56 -0.68
N THR A 95 -11.97 -0.75 -0.86
CA THR A 95 -13.01 -1.56 -1.53
C THR A 95 -14.26 -1.70 -0.67
N TYR A 96 -14.09 -1.91 0.63
CA TYR A 96 -15.21 -2.06 1.58
C TYR A 96 -16.08 -0.80 1.64
N PHE A 97 -15.48 0.38 1.67
CA PHE A 97 -16.16 1.68 1.71
C PHE A 97 -16.44 2.25 0.32
N SER A 98 -16.28 1.48 -0.74
CA SER A 98 -16.56 1.96 -2.10
C SER A 98 -18.03 2.37 -2.23
N ASN A 99 -18.28 3.43 -3.03
CA ASN A 99 -19.64 3.88 -3.29
C ASN A 99 -20.34 2.85 -4.21
N LEU A 100 -21.43 2.26 -3.69
CA LEU A 100 -22.27 1.29 -4.40
C LEU A 100 -23.49 1.96 -5.06
N ASP A 101 -23.63 3.28 -4.95
CA ASP A 101 -24.68 4.02 -5.65
C ASP A 101 -24.50 3.93 -7.18
N ASN A 102 -25.60 4.12 -7.89
CA ASN A 102 -25.58 4.11 -9.35
C ASN A 102 -24.53 5.09 -9.89
N PRO A 103 -23.56 4.66 -10.74
CA PRO A 103 -22.47 5.50 -11.24
C PRO A 103 -22.93 6.75 -12.02
N GLY A 104 -24.18 6.79 -12.47
CA GLY A 104 -24.78 7.99 -13.08
C GLY A 104 -25.27 9.04 -12.08
N LYS A 105 -25.24 8.75 -10.77
CA LYS A 105 -25.70 9.67 -9.72
C LYS A 105 -24.52 10.37 -9.08
N SER A 106 -24.31 11.64 -9.44
CA SER A 106 -23.30 12.50 -8.80
C SER A 106 -23.85 13.08 -7.49
N THR A 107 -22.98 13.20 -6.49
CA THR A 107 -23.28 13.95 -5.26
C THR A 107 -23.13 15.44 -5.54
N ASN A 108 -24.20 16.20 -5.34
CA ASN A 108 -24.15 17.65 -5.51
C ASN A 108 -23.52 18.30 -4.26
N LEU A 109 -22.60 19.24 -4.48
CA LEU A 109 -22.16 20.16 -3.45
C LEU A 109 -23.33 21.09 -3.10
N LYS A 110 -23.82 21.03 -1.87
CA LYS A 110 -25.00 21.79 -1.44
C LYS A 110 -24.85 23.29 -1.66
N SER A 111 -23.68 23.85 -1.40
CA SER A 111 -23.36 25.25 -1.62
C SER A 111 -23.54 25.67 -3.09
N VAL A 112 -22.96 24.89 -4.01
CA VAL A 112 -23.08 25.13 -5.45
C VAL A 112 -24.53 24.95 -5.91
N TYR A 113 -25.24 23.98 -5.39
CA TYR A 113 -26.65 23.73 -5.71
C TYR A 113 -27.53 24.93 -5.34
N HIS A 114 -27.33 25.50 -4.16
CA HIS A 114 -28.12 26.68 -3.73
C HIS A 114 -27.85 27.92 -4.57
N GLU A 115 -26.58 28.17 -4.90
CA GLU A 115 -26.21 29.30 -5.79
C GLU A 115 -26.79 29.14 -7.19
N ILE A 116 -26.67 27.98 -7.81
CA ILE A 116 -27.26 27.72 -9.13
C ILE A 116 -28.79 27.90 -9.07
N LYS A 117 -29.41 27.42 -8.00
CA LYS A 117 -30.86 27.52 -7.86
C LYS A 117 -31.33 28.95 -7.68
N LEU A 118 -30.57 29.79 -6.95
CA LEU A 118 -30.81 31.24 -6.86
C LEU A 118 -30.66 31.93 -8.20
N MET A 119 -29.71 31.49 -9.06
CA MET A 119 -29.53 32.07 -10.40
C MET A 119 -30.69 31.71 -11.36
N ILE A 120 -31.29 30.52 -11.20
CA ILE A 120 -32.39 30.05 -12.06
C ILE A 120 -33.73 30.51 -11.55
N ASP A 121 -33.95 30.53 -10.24
CA ASP A 121 -35.21 30.87 -9.60
C ASP A 121 -34.97 31.97 -8.55
N THR A 122 -35.32 33.20 -8.93
CA THR A 122 -35.20 34.40 -8.09
C THR A 122 -36.13 34.38 -6.86
N SER A 123 -37.12 33.49 -6.83
CA SER A 123 -38.01 33.29 -5.67
C SER A 123 -37.48 32.26 -4.66
N TYR A 124 -36.40 31.56 -4.95
CA TYR A 124 -35.81 30.58 -4.07
C TYR A 124 -35.15 31.23 -2.85
N LYS A 125 -35.47 30.75 -1.67
CA LYS A 125 -34.82 31.17 -0.41
C LYS A 125 -34.00 30.02 0.13
N ILE A 126 -32.75 30.30 0.47
CA ILE A 126 -31.88 29.30 1.14
C ILE A 126 -32.44 29.03 2.53
N PRO A 127 -32.56 27.76 2.97
CA PRO A 127 -32.95 27.42 4.35
C PRO A 127 -32.00 28.06 5.36
N GLU A 128 -32.51 28.65 6.42
CA GLU A 128 -31.71 29.35 7.44
C GLU A 128 -30.70 28.41 8.13
N THR A 129 -30.96 27.11 8.16
CA THR A 129 -30.05 26.07 8.70
C THR A 129 -28.78 25.86 7.87
N GLU A 130 -28.78 26.28 6.61
CA GLU A 130 -27.67 26.11 5.64
C GLU A 130 -26.98 27.46 5.28
N LEU A 131 -27.46 28.58 5.86
CA LEU A 131 -26.83 29.88 5.73
C LEU A 131 -25.56 29.96 6.59
N LYS A 132 -24.45 29.44 6.09
CA LYS A 132 -23.13 29.71 6.67
C LYS A 132 -22.45 30.84 5.91
N SER A 133 -21.92 31.82 6.66
CA SER A 133 -21.30 33.04 6.14
C SER A 133 -19.98 32.82 5.37
N ASP A 134 -19.45 31.63 5.36
CA ASP A 134 -18.18 31.28 4.73
C ASP A 134 -18.36 30.07 3.81
N VAL A 135 -19.01 30.31 2.67
CA VAL A 135 -19.32 29.25 1.71
C VAL A 135 -18.15 29.09 0.74
N LYS A 136 -17.33 28.07 0.94
CA LYS A 136 -16.33 27.65 -0.04
C LYS A 136 -17.02 26.90 -1.19
N PHE A 137 -16.74 27.35 -2.42
CA PHE A 137 -17.16 26.66 -3.64
C PHE A 137 -16.07 25.67 -4.07
N GLY A 138 -16.28 24.39 -3.77
CA GLY A 138 -15.34 23.33 -4.12
C GLY A 138 -14.24 23.09 -3.07
N ALA A 139 -13.36 22.16 -3.36
CA ALA A 139 -12.22 21.82 -2.52
C ALA A 139 -10.98 22.62 -2.97
N SER A 140 -10.47 23.51 -2.14
CA SER A 140 -9.24 24.26 -2.37
C SER A 140 -8.07 23.75 -1.53
N ASP A 141 -8.36 22.95 -0.49
CA ASP A 141 -7.40 22.43 0.43
C ASP A 141 -7.71 20.96 0.75
N ILE A 142 -6.73 20.23 1.26
CA ILE A 142 -6.86 18.84 1.70
C ILE A 142 -7.95 18.67 2.77
N PHE A 143 -8.14 19.65 3.63
CA PHE A 143 -9.17 19.65 4.68
C PHE A 143 -10.60 19.78 4.15
N ASP A 144 -10.77 20.22 2.91
CA ASP A 144 -12.06 20.30 2.25
C ASP A 144 -12.49 18.95 1.63
N LEU A 145 -11.55 17.99 1.56
CA LEU A 145 -11.79 16.65 1.03
C LEU A 145 -12.41 15.75 2.08
N ASN A 146 -13.32 14.88 1.65
CA ASN A 146 -13.87 13.85 2.50
C ASN A 146 -12.82 12.75 2.79
N TRP A 147 -12.87 12.14 3.98
CA TRP A 147 -11.98 11.05 4.37
C TRP A 147 -11.87 9.93 3.31
N PHE A 148 -12.97 9.64 2.62
CA PHE A 148 -13.00 8.62 1.55
C PHE A 148 -12.19 9.05 0.32
N GLN A 149 -12.25 10.33 -0.05
CA GLN A 149 -11.42 10.88 -1.14
C GLN A 149 -9.94 10.82 -0.78
N LEU A 150 -9.59 11.10 0.48
CA LEU A 150 -8.23 10.95 1.00
C LEU A 150 -7.79 9.49 0.97
N LEU A 151 -8.65 8.55 1.38
CA LEU A 151 -8.35 7.12 1.31
C LEU A 151 -8.08 6.67 -0.13
N ASN A 152 -8.87 7.12 -1.10
CA ASN A 152 -8.66 6.84 -2.52
C ASN A 152 -7.29 7.36 -3.01
N ALA A 153 -6.90 8.55 -2.58
CA ALA A 153 -5.62 9.13 -2.96
C ALA A 153 -4.44 8.35 -2.36
N TYR A 154 -4.52 7.95 -1.09
CA TYR A 154 -3.49 7.11 -0.44
C TYR A 154 -3.40 5.70 -1.03
N THR A 155 -4.50 5.17 -1.53
CA THR A 155 -4.55 3.85 -2.18
C THR A 155 -4.01 3.89 -3.61
N CYS A 156 -3.88 5.07 -4.21
CA CYS A 156 -3.41 5.23 -5.59
C CYS A 156 -1.94 4.88 -5.73
N THR A 157 -1.62 3.97 -6.68
CA THR A 157 -0.24 3.55 -7.00
C THR A 157 0.36 4.28 -8.20
N GLU A 158 -0.32 5.30 -8.72
CA GLU A 158 0.10 6.02 -9.93
C GLU A 158 0.29 5.09 -11.15
N CYS A 159 -0.50 4.03 -11.25
CA CYS A 159 -0.38 3.04 -12.33
C CYS A 159 -0.75 3.57 -13.73
N GLY A 160 -1.35 4.76 -13.82
CA GLY A 160 -1.67 5.44 -15.09
C GLY A 160 -2.91 4.92 -15.82
N ARG A 161 -3.60 3.88 -15.34
CA ARG A 161 -4.79 3.32 -16.01
C ARG A 161 -5.92 4.33 -16.19
N CYS A 162 -6.18 5.14 -15.17
CA CYS A 162 -7.19 6.20 -15.25
C CYS A 162 -6.82 7.29 -16.27
N SER A 163 -5.53 7.56 -16.45
CA SER A 163 -5.04 8.51 -17.46
C SER A 163 -5.15 7.96 -18.88
N SER A 164 -4.90 6.66 -19.09
CA SER A 164 -5.05 6.02 -20.41
C SER A 164 -6.49 6.03 -20.91
N GLU A 165 -7.45 5.89 -20.00
CA GLU A 165 -8.88 5.89 -20.30
C GLU A 165 -9.53 7.28 -20.24
N CYS A 166 -8.78 8.30 -19.84
CA CYS A 166 -9.31 9.65 -19.69
C CYS A 166 -9.53 10.32 -21.05
N PRO A 167 -10.76 10.75 -21.38
CA PRO A 167 -11.05 11.44 -22.65
C PRO A 167 -10.20 12.71 -22.84
N ALA A 168 -9.87 13.42 -21.78
CA ALA A 168 -9.02 14.61 -21.84
C ALA A 168 -7.59 14.24 -22.27
N THR A 169 -7.01 13.16 -21.71
CA THR A 169 -5.69 12.68 -22.11
C THR A 169 -5.70 12.19 -23.56
N GLN A 170 -6.72 11.44 -23.97
CA GLN A 170 -6.86 10.93 -25.33
C GLN A 170 -7.00 12.03 -26.38
N THR A 171 -7.58 13.17 -26.02
CA THR A 171 -7.71 14.36 -26.88
C THR A 171 -6.52 15.31 -26.81
N GLY A 172 -5.43 14.92 -26.15
CA GLY A 172 -4.18 15.70 -26.08
C GLY A 172 -4.23 16.88 -25.10
N LYS A 173 -5.21 16.94 -24.19
CA LYS A 173 -5.25 17.94 -23.13
C LYS A 173 -4.29 17.58 -21.99
N LEU A 174 -3.68 18.58 -21.37
CA LEU A 174 -2.73 18.41 -20.25
C LEU A 174 -3.39 17.96 -18.92
N LEU A 175 -4.64 17.56 -18.94
CA LEU A 175 -5.37 17.09 -17.78
C LEU A 175 -5.16 15.60 -17.58
N SER A 176 -4.56 15.21 -16.46
CA SER A 176 -4.39 13.81 -16.06
C SER A 176 -5.07 13.55 -14.71
N PRO A 177 -5.91 12.52 -14.59
CA PRO A 177 -6.53 12.15 -13.30
C PRO A 177 -5.51 11.86 -12.21
N VAL A 178 -4.36 11.27 -12.55
CA VAL A 178 -3.25 11.00 -11.61
C VAL A 178 -2.66 12.32 -11.10
N SER A 179 -2.35 13.25 -12.00
CA SER A 179 -1.82 14.56 -11.61
C SER A 179 -2.81 15.33 -10.72
N TYR A 180 -4.11 15.20 -10.98
CA TYR A 180 -5.13 15.87 -10.18
C TYR A 180 -5.19 15.32 -8.75
N THR A 181 -5.15 14.00 -8.56
CA THR A 181 -5.17 13.37 -7.23
C THR A 181 -3.90 13.66 -6.43
N HIS A 182 -2.74 13.85 -7.09
CA HIS A 182 -1.47 14.10 -6.41
C HIS A 182 -1.11 15.58 -6.27
N LEU A 183 -1.61 16.47 -7.13
CA LEU A 183 -1.39 17.91 -7.02
C LEU A 183 -2.21 18.58 -5.92
N THR A 184 -3.36 18.02 -5.58
CA THR A 184 -4.23 18.56 -4.53
C THR A 184 -3.87 18.07 -3.14
N LEU A 185 -3.09 17.00 -3.03
CA LEU A 185 -2.53 16.54 -1.77
C LEU A 185 -1.19 17.25 -1.56
N PRO A 186 -0.89 17.76 -0.35
CA PRO A 186 0.46 18.21 -0.06
C PRO A 186 1.39 17.03 -0.35
N THR A 187 2.29 17.23 -1.29
CA THR A 187 3.37 16.29 -1.56
C THR A 187 4.11 16.10 -0.25
N ILE A 188 3.82 14.99 0.41
CA ILE A 188 4.75 14.48 1.40
C ILE A 188 5.96 14.15 0.54
N ASP A 189 7.01 14.96 0.65
CA ASP A 189 8.28 14.73 -0.01
C ASP A 189 8.69 13.28 0.26
N ARG A 190 8.57 12.45 -0.78
CA ARG A 190 8.98 11.04 -0.75
C ARG A 190 10.37 10.92 -1.33
#